data_1e9116adc6f6091d93814dfd2e4383bd
#
_entry.id   1e9116adc6f6091d93814dfd2e4383bd
#
_cell.length_a   1.000
_cell.length_b   1.000
_cell.length_c   1.000
_cell.angle_alpha   90.00
_cell.angle_beta   90.00
_cell.angle_gamma   90.00
#
_symmetry.space_group_name_H-M   'P 1'
#
loop_
_entity.id
_entity.type
_entity.pdbx_description
1 polymer ?
#
loop_
_entity_poly.entity_id
_entity_poly.type
_entity_poly.pdbx_seq_one_letter_code
_entity_poly.pdbx_strand_id
1 'polypeptide(L)'
;NACNIICVDVANGYMNKLVDACLDLRKNFPNAIIIAGNVVSREMVEELIINGKVDIVKVGIGSGSVCTTRLQTGVGMPQLSAVLECADAAHGCGGHIISDGGITCPGDAAKAFGAGADFVMLGSMLAGHDECPGELIEENGVKYKMFYGMSSDTAMNKHYGGVSNYRSSEGKTVKVKYKGPVENTIKDLLGGLRSTCTYVNAKK
;
A
#
# COMPACT_ATOMS: atom_id res chain seq x y z
N ASN A 1 -0.90 12.63 23.35
CA ASN A 1 -1.45 11.37 22.81
C ASN A 1 -0.30 10.55 22.27
N ALA A 2 -0.01 9.40 22.89
CA ALA A 2 0.99 8.48 22.38
C ALA A 2 0.50 7.88 21.06
N CYS A 3 1.28 8.04 19.98
CA CYS A 3 1.00 7.37 18.73
C CYS A 3 1.44 5.90 18.88
N ASN A 4 0.50 4.97 18.77
CA ASN A 4 0.77 3.56 18.96
C ASN A 4 1.22 2.85 17.66
N ILE A 5 1.05 3.49 16.51
CA ILE A 5 1.43 2.96 15.19
C ILE A 5 2.11 4.08 14.41
N ILE A 6 3.31 3.79 13.90
CA ILE A 6 4.09 4.74 13.08
C ILE A 6 4.35 4.08 11.73
N CYS A 7 3.96 4.74 10.64
CA CYS A 7 4.24 4.26 9.28
C CYS A 7 5.30 5.17 8.63
N VAL A 8 6.43 4.58 8.25
CA VAL A 8 7.49 5.24 7.49
C VAL A 8 7.37 4.80 6.04
N ASP A 9 6.85 5.68 5.21
CA ASP A 9 6.58 5.42 3.78
C ASP A 9 7.54 6.25 2.91
N VAL A 10 8.41 5.58 2.18
CA VAL A 10 9.41 6.20 1.32
C VAL A 10 9.39 5.60 -0.09
N ALA A 11 9.77 6.42 -1.08
CA ALA A 11 9.84 5.97 -2.48
C ALA A 11 10.91 4.91 -2.72
N ASN A 12 11.99 4.92 -1.93
CA ASN A 12 13.09 3.95 -1.99
C ASN A 12 13.33 3.32 -0.62
N GLY A 13 12.76 2.15 -0.39
CA GLY A 13 12.94 1.38 0.84
C GLY A 13 14.31 0.72 1.01
N TYR A 14 15.20 0.84 0.01
CA TYR A 14 16.52 0.20 0.00
C TYR A 14 17.65 1.13 0.51
N MET A 15 17.29 2.26 1.13
CA MET A 15 18.27 3.18 1.70
C MET A 15 18.66 2.78 3.13
N ASN A 16 19.96 2.74 3.45
CA ASN A 16 20.45 2.54 4.82
C ASN A 16 19.85 3.56 5.82
N LYS A 17 19.63 4.80 5.36
CA LYS A 17 18.95 5.84 6.16
C LYS A 17 17.55 5.46 6.63
N LEU A 18 16.83 4.61 5.90
CA LEU A 18 15.52 4.12 6.35
C LEU A 18 15.68 3.16 7.53
N VAL A 19 16.64 2.24 7.46
CA VAL A 19 16.94 1.29 8.54
C VAL A 19 17.33 2.06 9.81
N ASP A 20 18.25 3.03 9.69
CA ASP A 20 18.69 3.87 10.81
C ASP A 20 17.53 4.66 11.42
N ALA A 21 16.69 5.27 10.58
CA ALA A 21 15.52 6.02 11.05
C ALA A 21 14.51 5.12 11.78
N CYS A 22 14.27 3.92 11.29
CA CYS A 22 13.39 2.95 11.96
C CYS A 22 13.96 2.52 13.32
N LEU A 23 15.28 2.27 13.39
CA LEU A 23 15.96 1.94 14.63
C LEU A 23 15.87 3.09 15.65
N ASP A 24 16.01 4.33 15.21
CA ASP A 24 15.87 5.51 16.08
C ASP A 24 14.43 5.71 16.54
N LEU A 25 13.44 5.44 15.67
CA LEU A 25 12.04 5.41 16.08
C LEU A 25 11.79 4.35 17.16
N ARG A 26 12.34 3.15 16.99
CA ARG A 26 12.21 2.09 18.00
C ARG A 26 12.80 2.49 19.37
N LYS A 27 13.95 3.16 19.38
CA LYS A 27 14.57 3.67 20.62
C LYS A 27 13.69 4.71 21.31
N ASN A 28 13.09 5.63 20.54
CA ASN A 28 12.25 6.71 21.07
C ASN A 28 10.82 6.25 21.42
N PHE A 29 10.31 5.25 20.71
CA PHE A 29 8.94 4.71 20.86
C PHE A 29 8.97 3.18 20.98
N PRO A 30 9.47 2.64 22.11
CA PRO A 30 9.75 1.20 22.25
C PRO A 30 8.51 0.31 22.12
N ASN A 31 7.33 0.83 22.41
CA ASN A 31 6.06 0.09 22.39
C ASN A 31 5.20 0.38 21.13
N ALA A 32 5.67 1.24 20.22
CA ALA A 32 4.91 1.52 19.01
C ALA A 32 5.07 0.39 17.99
N ILE A 33 4.02 0.12 17.22
CA ILE A 33 4.11 -0.72 16.02
C ILE A 33 4.74 0.14 14.92
N ILE A 34 5.87 -0.30 14.37
CA ILE A 34 6.57 0.40 13.29
C ILE A 34 6.31 -0.34 11.98
N ILE A 35 5.74 0.39 11.03
CA ILE A 35 5.53 -0.06 9.65
C ILE A 35 6.54 0.69 8.78
N ALA A 36 7.25 0.00 7.88
CA ALA A 36 8.17 0.66 6.95
C ALA A 36 8.12 0.04 5.54
N GLY A 37 8.41 0.82 4.53
CA GLY A 37 8.50 0.39 3.13
C GLY A 37 8.57 1.58 2.16
N ASN A 38 8.48 1.29 0.84
CA ASN A 38 8.15 -0.02 0.26
C ASN A 38 9.40 -0.74 -0.24
N VAL A 39 9.33 -2.05 -0.14
CA VAL A 39 10.35 -2.97 -0.66
C VAL A 39 9.67 -4.12 -1.41
N VAL A 40 10.44 -4.94 -2.13
CA VAL A 40 9.94 -6.09 -2.91
C VAL A 40 10.85 -7.31 -2.85
N SER A 41 11.90 -7.28 -2.04
CA SER A 41 12.85 -8.39 -1.93
C SER A 41 13.01 -8.86 -0.49
N ARG A 42 13.31 -10.15 -0.35
CA ARG A 42 13.53 -10.85 0.92
C ARG A 42 14.63 -10.18 1.76
N GLU A 43 15.75 -9.85 1.12
CA GLU A 43 16.93 -9.31 1.83
C GLU A 43 16.60 -7.99 2.53
N MET A 44 15.83 -7.13 1.87
CA MET A 44 15.47 -5.86 2.48
C MET A 44 14.38 -5.98 3.55
N VAL A 45 13.51 -6.98 3.43
CA VAL A 45 12.56 -7.34 4.51
C VAL A 45 13.33 -7.79 5.75
N GLU A 46 14.30 -8.70 5.60
CA GLU A 46 15.14 -9.16 6.68
C GLU A 46 15.91 -8.00 7.32
N GLU A 47 16.49 -7.11 6.51
CA GLU A 47 17.23 -5.93 6.99
C GLU A 47 16.36 -4.99 7.82
N LEU A 48 15.16 -4.68 7.35
CA LEU A 48 14.22 -3.81 8.08
C LEU A 48 13.75 -4.43 9.40
N ILE A 49 13.47 -5.74 9.43
CA ILE A 49 13.00 -6.41 10.66
C ILE A 49 14.15 -6.61 11.65
N ILE A 50 15.29 -7.16 11.20
CA ILE A 50 16.39 -7.55 12.06
C ILE A 50 17.15 -6.32 12.56
N ASN A 51 17.54 -5.42 11.67
CA ASN A 51 18.38 -4.26 12.00
C ASN A 51 17.57 -2.99 12.27
N GLY A 52 16.52 -2.72 11.46
CA GLY A 52 15.62 -1.59 11.64
C GLY A 52 14.62 -1.75 12.78
N LYS A 53 14.43 -2.97 13.33
CA LYS A 53 13.44 -3.30 14.37
C LYS A 53 12.00 -2.92 13.97
N VAL A 54 11.68 -3.10 12.68
CA VAL A 54 10.36 -2.89 12.11
C VAL A 54 9.47 -4.10 12.42
N ASP A 55 8.21 -3.89 12.76
CA ASP A 55 7.25 -4.95 13.03
C ASP A 55 6.55 -5.43 11.76
N ILE A 56 6.26 -4.50 10.86
CA ILE A 56 5.48 -4.76 9.65
C ILE A 56 6.17 -4.10 8.44
N VAL A 57 6.47 -4.87 7.42
CA VAL A 57 7.08 -4.35 6.19
C VAL A 57 6.02 -4.16 5.10
N LYS A 58 6.00 -2.98 4.48
CA LYS A 58 5.09 -2.65 3.38
C LYS A 58 5.72 -3.04 2.05
N VAL A 59 5.06 -3.96 1.32
CA VAL A 59 5.56 -4.64 0.13
C VAL A 59 4.82 -4.18 -1.11
N GLY A 60 5.55 -3.66 -2.08
CA GLY A 60 5.03 -3.28 -3.39
C GLY A 60 5.72 -2.07 -3.99
N ILE A 61 6.22 -2.21 -5.21
CA ILE A 61 6.79 -1.13 -6.03
C ILE A 61 6.16 -1.20 -7.42
N GLY A 62 5.51 -0.11 -7.81
CA GLY A 62 4.83 -0.01 -9.11
C GLY A 62 3.53 -0.80 -9.23
N SER A 63 2.99 -1.34 -8.14
CA SER A 63 1.77 -2.16 -8.11
C SER A 63 0.46 -1.36 -8.06
N GLY A 64 0.50 -0.09 -7.69
CA GLY A 64 -0.70 0.74 -7.56
C GLY A 64 -1.42 0.96 -8.90
N SER A 65 -2.75 1.03 -8.89
CA SER A 65 -3.57 1.18 -10.10
C SER A 65 -3.34 2.50 -10.85
N VAL A 66 -2.93 3.55 -10.15
CA VAL A 66 -2.58 4.87 -10.72
C VAL A 66 -1.07 5.12 -10.74
N CYS A 67 -0.26 4.11 -10.36
CA CYS A 67 1.19 4.19 -10.36
C CYS A 67 1.74 4.04 -11.79
N THR A 68 2.69 4.90 -12.16
CA THR A 68 3.40 4.83 -13.45
C THR A 68 4.89 4.58 -13.29
N THR A 69 5.36 4.24 -12.09
CA THR A 69 6.78 3.99 -11.80
C THR A 69 7.39 2.97 -12.77
N ARG A 70 6.71 1.85 -13.04
CA ARG A 70 7.19 0.83 -13.98
C ARG A 70 7.36 1.35 -15.40
N LEU A 71 6.48 2.26 -15.84
CA LEU A 71 6.56 2.86 -17.17
C LEU A 71 7.68 3.91 -17.24
N GLN A 72 7.84 4.71 -16.18
CA GLN A 72 8.81 5.82 -16.15
C GLN A 72 10.24 5.36 -15.85
N THR A 73 10.40 4.31 -15.06
CA THR A 73 11.70 3.90 -14.54
C THR A 73 12.11 2.47 -14.89
N GLY A 74 11.17 1.64 -15.34
CA GLY A 74 11.37 0.20 -15.50
C GLY A 74 11.45 -0.57 -14.17
N VAL A 75 11.37 0.12 -13.03
CA VAL A 75 11.48 -0.49 -11.69
C VAL A 75 10.12 -0.98 -11.21
N GLY A 76 10.10 -2.19 -10.64
CA GLY A 76 8.93 -2.81 -10.06
C GLY A 76 9.02 -4.33 -10.05
N MET A 77 8.14 -4.97 -9.31
CA MET A 77 8.03 -6.42 -9.25
C MET A 77 6.56 -6.83 -9.35
N PRO A 78 6.20 -7.95 -10.01
CA PRO A 78 4.85 -8.51 -9.97
C PRO A 78 4.43 -8.74 -8.51
N GLN A 79 3.28 -8.17 -8.13
CA GLN A 79 2.90 -8.06 -6.71
C GLN A 79 2.79 -9.42 -6.01
N LEU A 80 2.19 -10.42 -6.66
CA LEU A 80 2.05 -11.74 -6.05
C LEU A 80 3.41 -12.40 -5.77
N SER A 81 4.37 -12.27 -6.68
CA SER A 81 5.73 -12.78 -6.50
C SER A 81 6.44 -12.07 -5.35
N ALA A 82 6.31 -10.73 -5.28
CA ALA A 82 6.87 -9.96 -4.17
C ALA A 82 6.27 -10.37 -2.82
N VAL A 83 4.94 -10.57 -2.75
CA VAL A 83 4.26 -10.99 -1.52
C VAL A 83 4.74 -12.36 -1.06
N LEU A 84 4.81 -13.35 -1.96
CA LEU A 84 5.28 -14.70 -1.64
C LEU A 84 6.69 -14.69 -1.03
N GLU A 85 7.61 -13.99 -1.68
CA GLU A 85 9.00 -13.92 -1.25
C GLU A 85 9.16 -13.14 0.08
N CYS A 86 8.51 -11.99 0.17
CA CYS A 86 8.62 -11.13 1.35
C CYS A 86 7.89 -11.69 2.57
N ALA A 87 6.76 -12.39 2.40
CA ALA A 87 6.04 -13.03 3.49
C ALA A 87 6.88 -14.14 4.14
N ASP A 88 7.51 -14.99 3.33
CA ASP A 88 8.39 -16.03 3.83
C ASP A 88 9.53 -15.45 4.66
N ALA A 89 10.20 -14.42 4.16
CA ALA A 89 11.27 -13.72 4.87
C ALA A 89 10.79 -13.07 6.17
N ALA A 90 9.68 -12.33 6.14
CA ALA A 90 9.16 -11.63 7.30
C ALA A 90 8.74 -12.58 8.42
N HIS A 91 7.98 -13.64 8.09
CA HIS A 91 7.54 -14.64 9.04
C HIS A 91 8.73 -15.41 9.64
N GLY A 92 9.75 -15.72 8.83
CA GLY A 92 11.00 -16.31 9.32
C GLY A 92 11.75 -15.45 10.33
N CYS A 93 11.61 -14.12 10.24
CA CYS A 93 12.19 -13.16 11.17
C CYS A 93 11.24 -12.75 12.32
N GLY A 94 10.05 -13.30 12.39
CA GLY A 94 9.03 -12.98 13.40
C GLY A 94 8.31 -11.65 13.18
N GLY A 95 8.34 -11.11 11.97
CA GLY A 95 7.64 -9.91 11.55
C GLY A 95 6.42 -10.21 10.66
N HIS A 96 5.84 -9.16 10.09
CA HIS A 96 4.64 -9.21 9.26
C HIS A 96 4.81 -8.40 7.97
N ILE A 97 3.92 -8.62 7.00
CA ILE A 97 3.88 -7.79 5.78
C ILE A 97 2.49 -7.21 5.48
N ILE A 98 2.50 -6.08 4.81
CA ILE A 98 1.33 -5.49 4.14
C ILE A 98 1.54 -5.64 2.64
N SER A 99 0.62 -6.29 1.93
CA SER A 99 0.58 -6.23 0.47
C SER A 99 0.00 -4.89 0.02
N ASP A 100 0.82 -4.04 -0.58
CA ASP A 100 0.46 -2.69 -0.99
C ASP A 100 0.37 -2.55 -2.51
N GLY A 101 -0.85 -2.33 -2.99
CA GLY A 101 -1.17 -2.11 -4.40
C GLY A 101 -1.61 -3.36 -5.15
N GLY A 102 -2.23 -3.13 -6.32
CA GLY A 102 -2.69 -4.18 -7.21
C GLY A 102 -4.02 -4.82 -6.84
N ILE A 103 -4.67 -4.41 -5.76
CA ILE A 103 -5.95 -4.96 -5.31
C ILE A 103 -7.08 -4.11 -5.90
N THR A 104 -7.85 -4.72 -6.82
CA THR A 104 -8.95 -4.08 -7.53
C THR A 104 -10.30 -4.74 -7.28
N CYS A 105 -10.29 -5.95 -6.73
CA CYS A 105 -11.49 -6.73 -6.39
C CYS A 105 -11.21 -7.62 -5.17
N PRO A 106 -12.24 -8.21 -4.53
CA PRO A 106 -12.09 -9.10 -3.39
C PRO A 106 -11.14 -10.29 -3.65
N GLY A 107 -11.17 -10.84 -4.87
CA GLY A 107 -10.30 -11.96 -5.25
C GLY A 107 -8.81 -11.62 -5.24
N ASP A 108 -8.44 -10.36 -5.50
CA ASP A 108 -7.03 -9.93 -5.42
C ASP A 108 -6.57 -9.87 -3.97
N ALA A 109 -7.42 -9.41 -3.05
CA ALA A 109 -7.14 -9.44 -1.62
C ALA A 109 -7.00 -10.88 -1.12
N ALA A 110 -7.89 -11.78 -1.56
CA ALA A 110 -7.82 -13.20 -1.22
C ALA A 110 -6.51 -13.85 -1.68
N LYS A 111 -6.04 -13.52 -2.89
CA LYS A 111 -4.73 -13.97 -3.40
C LYS A 111 -3.58 -13.43 -2.56
N ALA A 112 -3.62 -12.17 -2.15
CA ALA A 112 -2.59 -11.58 -1.30
C ALA A 112 -2.50 -12.31 0.05
N PHE A 113 -3.63 -12.57 0.72
CA PHE A 113 -3.66 -13.35 1.95
C PHE A 113 -3.21 -14.80 1.73
N GLY A 114 -3.67 -15.45 0.65
CA GLY A 114 -3.23 -16.81 0.29
C GLY A 114 -1.74 -16.91 -0.03
N ALA A 115 -1.11 -15.82 -0.45
CA ALA A 115 0.33 -15.70 -0.66
C ALA A 115 1.13 -15.40 0.62
N GLY A 116 0.46 -15.20 1.76
CA GLY A 116 1.08 -14.98 3.07
C GLY A 116 1.06 -13.53 3.56
N ALA A 117 0.38 -12.60 2.88
CA ALA A 117 0.21 -11.26 3.43
C ALA A 117 -0.62 -11.29 4.72
N ASP A 118 -0.17 -10.60 5.76
CA ASP A 118 -0.92 -10.44 7.01
C ASP A 118 -1.96 -9.32 6.90
N PHE A 119 -1.65 -8.32 6.08
CA PHE A 119 -2.49 -7.15 5.83
C PHE A 119 -2.48 -6.80 4.35
N VAL A 120 -3.50 -6.04 3.92
CA VAL A 120 -3.57 -5.46 2.58
C VAL A 120 -3.78 -3.95 2.68
N MET A 121 -3.12 -3.19 1.80
CA MET A 121 -3.35 -1.76 1.65
C MET A 121 -4.20 -1.51 0.40
N LEU A 122 -5.32 -0.83 0.61
CA LEU A 122 -6.31 -0.55 -0.42
C LEU A 122 -6.27 0.93 -0.80
N GLY A 123 -6.16 1.20 -2.08
CA GLY A 123 -6.23 2.56 -2.65
C GLY A 123 -7.48 2.73 -3.52
N SER A 124 -7.40 2.29 -4.77
CA SER A 124 -8.44 2.50 -5.79
C SER A 124 -9.81 1.88 -5.45
N MET A 125 -9.84 0.78 -4.69
CA MET A 125 -11.12 0.20 -4.25
C MET A 125 -11.92 1.18 -3.39
N LEU A 126 -11.24 1.96 -2.55
CA LEU A 126 -11.85 2.93 -1.64
C LEU A 126 -12.03 4.31 -2.27
N ALA A 127 -11.48 4.55 -3.47
CA ALA A 127 -11.67 5.80 -4.20
C ALA A 127 -13.12 5.93 -4.71
N GLY A 128 -13.62 7.16 -4.74
CA GLY A 128 -14.97 7.48 -5.24
C GLY A 128 -16.08 7.41 -4.20
N HIS A 129 -15.77 7.09 -2.96
CA HIS A 129 -16.74 7.02 -1.86
C HIS A 129 -16.92 8.37 -1.13
N ASP A 130 -17.99 8.49 -0.35
CA ASP A 130 -18.29 9.68 0.44
C ASP A 130 -17.15 10.00 1.41
N GLU A 131 -16.60 8.98 2.04
CA GLU A 131 -15.59 9.09 3.07
C GLU A 131 -14.19 9.39 2.54
N CYS A 132 -13.94 9.23 1.21
CA CYS A 132 -12.65 9.58 0.64
C CYS A 132 -12.55 11.08 0.30
N PRO A 133 -11.37 11.69 0.40
CA PRO A 133 -11.14 13.07 -0.01
C PRO A 133 -11.35 13.22 -1.54
N GLY A 134 -11.52 14.45 -1.98
CA GLY A 134 -11.71 14.83 -3.37
C GLY A 134 -13.09 15.44 -3.61
N GLU A 135 -13.11 16.39 -4.53
CA GLU A 135 -14.33 17.08 -4.92
C GLU A 135 -15.25 16.17 -5.73
N LEU A 136 -16.56 16.31 -5.49
CA LEU A 136 -17.57 15.67 -6.30
C LEU A 136 -17.78 16.51 -7.56
N ILE A 137 -17.58 15.90 -8.72
CA ILE A 137 -17.72 16.52 -10.03
C ILE A 137 -18.89 15.83 -10.73
N GLU A 138 -19.78 16.62 -11.35
CA GLU A 138 -20.86 16.09 -12.18
C GLU A 138 -20.63 16.45 -13.65
N GLU A 139 -20.60 15.44 -14.51
CA GLU A 139 -20.46 15.60 -15.96
C GLU A 139 -21.48 14.71 -16.66
N ASN A 140 -22.30 15.31 -17.53
CA ASN A 140 -23.34 14.61 -18.28
C ASN A 140 -24.28 13.76 -17.38
N GLY A 141 -24.65 14.28 -16.20
CA GLY A 141 -25.50 13.57 -15.25
C GLY A 141 -24.81 12.41 -14.49
N VAL A 142 -23.51 12.23 -14.64
CA VAL A 142 -22.73 11.23 -13.92
C VAL A 142 -21.80 11.90 -12.93
N LYS A 143 -21.80 11.41 -11.69
CA LYS A 143 -20.97 11.92 -10.61
C LYS A 143 -19.64 11.18 -10.54
N TYR A 144 -18.56 11.93 -10.30
CA TYR A 144 -17.19 11.44 -10.19
C TYR A 144 -16.47 12.07 -9.00
N LYS A 145 -15.45 11.41 -8.50
CA LYS A 145 -14.40 11.99 -7.63
C LYS A 145 -13.04 11.87 -8.28
N MET A 146 -12.17 12.84 -8.02
CA MET A 146 -10.78 12.79 -8.50
C MET A 146 -9.96 11.88 -7.62
N PHE A 147 -9.21 10.96 -8.23
CA PHE A 147 -8.27 10.06 -7.57
C PHE A 147 -6.90 10.19 -8.23
N TYR A 148 -5.85 10.30 -7.42
CA TYR A 148 -4.49 10.49 -7.92
C TYR A 148 -3.46 9.73 -7.08
N GLY A 149 -2.36 9.30 -7.73
CA GLY A 149 -1.23 8.69 -7.05
C GLY A 149 -0.45 9.72 -6.23
N MET A 150 0.18 9.28 -5.13
CA MET A 150 0.96 10.14 -4.24
C MET A 150 2.18 10.77 -4.93
N SER A 151 2.73 10.14 -5.96
CA SER A 151 3.82 10.65 -6.80
C SER A 151 3.35 11.30 -8.09
N SER A 152 2.07 11.69 -8.21
CA SER A 152 1.52 12.41 -9.34
C SER A 152 1.78 13.92 -9.24
N ASP A 153 1.73 14.62 -10.37
CA ASP A 153 1.83 16.10 -10.41
C ASP A 153 0.76 16.73 -9.50
N THR A 154 -0.44 16.18 -9.48
CA THR A 154 -1.53 16.66 -8.62
C THR A 154 -1.17 16.56 -7.14
N ALA A 155 -0.61 15.42 -6.71
CA ALA A 155 -0.20 15.24 -5.33
C ALA A 155 0.99 16.14 -4.97
N MET A 156 1.99 16.24 -5.84
CA MET A 156 3.16 17.06 -5.63
C MET A 156 2.80 18.56 -5.54
N ASN A 157 1.90 19.04 -6.38
CA ASN A 157 1.41 20.43 -6.32
C ASN A 157 0.59 20.71 -5.06
N LYS A 158 -0.25 19.75 -4.62
CA LYS A 158 -1.10 19.92 -3.43
C LYS A 158 -0.35 19.82 -2.11
N HIS A 159 0.61 18.91 -2.01
CA HIS A 159 1.19 18.52 -0.72
C HIS A 159 2.67 18.85 -0.55
N TYR A 160 3.39 19.07 -1.66
CA TYR A 160 4.87 19.23 -1.63
C TYR A 160 5.39 20.53 -2.28
N GLY A 161 4.49 21.45 -2.62
CA GLY A 161 4.88 22.77 -3.17
C GLY A 161 5.32 22.75 -4.62
N GLY A 162 5.10 21.67 -5.36
CA GLY A 162 5.36 21.54 -6.79
C GLY A 162 6.19 20.33 -7.18
N VAL A 163 6.30 20.13 -8.51
CA VAL A 163 7.12 19.07 -9.11
C VAL A 163 8.55 19.55 -9.22
N SER A 164 9.51 18.79 -8.69
CA SER A 164 10.94 19.09 -8.86
C SER A 164 11.37 18.88 -10.33
N ASN A 165 12.08 19.84 -10.91
CA ASN A 165 12.48 19.79 -12.32
C ASN A 165 13.34 18.59 -12.75
N TYR A 166 13.89 17.85 -11.79
CA TYR A 166 14.71 16.67 -12.03
C TYR A 166 13.96 15.34 -11.89
N ARG A 167 12.67 15.36 -11.57
CA ARG A 167 11.86 14.14 -11.35
C ARG A 167 10.73 14.05 -12.37
N SER A 168 10.46 12.83 -12.84
CA SER A 168 9.25 12.53 -13.59
C SER A 168 8.08 12.28 -12.64
N SER A 169 6.87 12.60 -13.08
CA SER A 169 5.66 12.18 -12.40
C SER A 169 5.49 10.68 -12.53
N GLU A 170 5.31 9.99 -11.42
CA GLU A 170 5.11 8.55 -11.35
C GLU A 170 3.69 8.15 -10.94
N GLY A 171 2.72 9.05 -11.12
CA GLY A 171 1.33 8.81 -10.80
C GLY A 171 0.36 9.48 -11.77
N LYS A 172 -0.79 8.84 -11.98
CA LYS A 172 -1.90 9.37 -12.78
C LYS A 172 -2.94 10.03 -11.89
N THR A 173 -3.60 11.04 -12.43
CA THR A 173 -4.86 11.56 -11.91
C THR A 173 -5.99 11.05 -12.77
N VAL A 174 -6.97 10.40 -12.16
CA VAL A 174 -8.11 9.79 -12.87
C VAL A 174 -9.43 10.20 -12.23
N LYS A 175 -10.48 10.28 -13.04
CA LYS A 175 -11.85 10.41 -12.56
C LYS A 175 -12.36 9.02 -12.19
N VAL A 176 -12.80 8.85 -10.95
CA VAL A 176 -13.42 7.61 -10.47
C VAL A 176 -14.91 7.86 -10.29
N LYS A 177 -15.72 6.95 -10.82
CA LYS A 177 -17.18 7.01 -10.67
C LYS A 177 -17.54 7.09 -9.19
N TYR A 178 -18.44 8.00 -8.84
CA TYR A 178 -18.94 8.11 -7.47
C TYR A 178 -19.70 6.85 -7.07
N LYS A 179 -19.44 6.33 -5.89
CA LYS A 179 -19.93 5.03 -5.41
C LYS A 179 -20.84 5.13 -4.16
N GLY A 180 -21.05 6.35 -3.64
CA GLY A 180 -21.77 6.53 -2.37
C GLY A 180 -20.95 6.07 -1.16
N PRO A 181 -21.62 5.65 -0.06
CA PRO A 181 -20.95 5.21 1.17
C PRO A 181 -20.02 4.01 0.94
N VAL A 182 -18.89 3.98 1.65
CA VAL A 182 -17.87 2.91 1.55
C VAL A 182 -18.36 1.56 2.06
N GLU A 183 -19.39 1.55 2.88
CA GLU A 183 -19.91 0.35 3.55
C GLU A 183 -20.22 -0.80 2.59
N ASN A 184 -20.79 -0.50 1.41
CA ASN A 184 -21.12 -1.53 0.42
C ASN A 184 -19.86 -2.19 -0.16
N THR A 185 -18.83 -1.40 -0.44
CA THR A 185 -17.53 -1.91 -0.91
C THR A 185 -16.85 -2.77 0.16
N ILE A 186 -16.92 -2.38 1.43
CA ILE A 186 -16.36 -3.18 2.53
C ILE A 186 -17.16 -4.48 2.71
N LYS A 187 -18.48 -4.43 2.64
CA LYS A 187 -19.34 -5.64 2.70
C LYS A 187 -19.02 -6.62 1.57
N ASP A 188 -18.85 -6.12 0.34
CA ASP A 188 -18.50 -6.93 -0.82
C ASP A 188 -17.10 -7.57 -0.65
N LEU A 189 -16.10 -6.78 -0.25
CA LEU A 189 -14.76 -7.26 0.03
C LEU A 189 -14.76 -8.38 1.08
N LEU A 190 -15.39 -8.15 2.22
CA LEU A 190 -15.49 -9.15 3.29
C LEU A 190 -16.31 -10.38 2.87
N GLY A 191 -17.35 -10.18 2.07
CA GLY A 191 -18.15 -11.25 1.49
C GLY A 191 -17.31 -12.15 0.57
N GLY A 192 -16.52 -11.55 -0.32
CA GLY A 192 -15.62 -12.28 -1.20
C GLY A 192 -14.56 -13.07 -0.44
N LEU A 193 -13.96 -12.49 0.61
CA LEU A 193 -13.00 -13.20 1.46
C LEU A 193 -13.64 -14.40 2.20
N ARG A 194 -14.84 -14.23 2.75
CA ARG A 194 -15.59 -15.37 3.38
C ARG A 194 -15.87 -16.47 2.39
N SER A 195 -16.29 -16.11 1.17
CA SER A 195 -16.53 -17.10 0.11
C SER A 195 -15.23 -17.82 -0.26
N THR A 196 -14.11 -17.12 -0.36
CA THR A 196 -12.80 -17.74 -0.60
C THR A 196 -12.48 -18.77 0.48
N CYS A 197 -12.63 -18.41 1.76
CA CYS A 197 -12.39 -19.34 2.87
C CYS A 197 -13.24 -20.62 2.74
N THR A 198 -14.48 -20.49 2.27
CA THR A 198 -15.35 -21.66 2.02
C THR A 198 -14.79 -22.55 0.92
N TYR A 199 -14.39 -21.97 -0.22
CA TYR A 199 -13.87 -22.74 -1.36
C TYR A 199 -12.55 -23.44 -1.06
N VAL A 200 -11.66 -22.83 -0.28
CA VAL A 200 -10.35 -23.41 0.07
C VAL A 200 -10.37 -24.14 1.41
N ASN A 201 -11.55 -24.29 2.04
CA ASN A 201 -11.73 -24.93 3.35
C ASN A 201 -10.82 -24.34 4.47
N ALA A 202 -10.59 -23.04 4.43
CA ALA A 202 -9.84 -22.34 5.46
C ALA A 202 -10.73 -22.10 6.69
N LYS A 203 -10.26 -22.52 7.87
CA LYS A 203 -10.98 -22.37 9.15
C LYS A 203 -10.39 -21.25 10.02
N LYS A 204 -9.19 -20.80 9.68
CA LYS A 204 -8.46 -19.73 10.38
C LYS A 204 -7.74 -18.89 9.35
#